data_e50dd0f22fbd10cb35107089aec10f97
#
_entry.id   e50dd0f22fbd10cb35107089aec10f97
#
_cell.length_a   1.000
_cell.length_b   1.000
_cell.length_c   1.000
_cell.angle_alpha   90.00
_cell.angle_beta   90.00
_cell.angle_gamma   90.00
#
_symmetry.space_group_name_H-M   'P 1'
#
loop_
_entity.id
_entity.type
_entity.pdbx_description
1 polymer ?
#
loop_
_entity_poly.entity_id
_entity_poly.type
_entity_poly.pdbx_seq_one_letter_code
_entity_poly.pdbx_strand_id
1 'polypeptide(L)' 'MELSTRHFVRPEDLNHHETLYAGRISEWITEAAMIGVTRLLGSNEGVVLVALNNISIQKPTVAGAILDFYMEKG' A
#
# COMPACT_ATOMS: atom_id res chain seq x y z
N MET A 1 0.63 8.01 13.78
CA MET A 1 0.73 7.36 12.46
C MET A 1 1.62 8.16 11.54
N GLU A 2 2.51 7.49 10.86
CA GLU A 2 3.38 8.11 9.87
C GLU A 2 2.94 7.76 8.46
N LEU A 3 2.99 8.74 7.57
CA LEU A 3 2.76 8.49 6.15
C LEU A 3 3.93 7.69 5.61
N SER A 4 3.65 6.51 5.08
CA SER A 4 4.67 5.65 4.49
C SER A 4 4.84 5.92 3.01
N THR A 5 3.74 5.91 2.27
CA THR A 5 3.77 6.20 0.84
C THR A 5 2.40 6.70 0.37
N ARG A 6 2.39 7.23 -0.82
CA ARG A 6 1.20 7.80 -1.45
C ARG A 6 1.16 7.37 -2.91
N HIS A 7 -0.01 6.94 -3.37
CA HIS A 7 -0.18 6.53 -4.75
C HIS A 7 -1.37 7.23 -5.39
N PHE A 8 -1.17 7.65 -6.63
CA PHE A 8 -2.22 8.17 -7.48
C PHE A 8 -2.79 6.99 -8.28
N VAL A 9 -4.11 6.81 -8.23
CA VAL A 9 -4.75 5.70 -8.94
C VAL A 9 -4.92 6.07 -10.40
N ARG A 10 -4.28 5.30 -11.28
CA ARG A 10 -4.28 5.51 -12.73
C ARG A 10 -5.21 4.49 -13.40
N PRO A 11 -5.65 4.76 -14.64
CA PRO A 11 -6.49 3.80 -15.36
C PRO A 11 -5.89 2.39 -15.42
N GLU A 12 -4.58 2.27 -15.58
CA GLU A 12 -3.91 0.96 -15.64
C GLU A 12 -3.91 0.21 -14.32
N ASP A 13 -4.29 0.86 -13.22
CA ASP A 13 -4.38 0.22 -11.91
C ASP A 13 -5.77 -0.39 -11.66
N LEU A 14 -6.68 -0.25 -12.62
CA LEU A 14 -8.07 -0.67 -12.45
C LEU A 14 -8.32 -2.07 -13.01
N ASN A 15 -9.32 -2.73 -12.44
CA ASN A 15 -9.82 -4.00 -12.96
C ASN A 15 -10.90 -3.73 -14.03
N HIS A 16 -11.53 -4.80 -14.54
CA HIS A 16 -12.56 -4.68 -15.57
C HIS A 16 -13.85 -4.01 -15.10
N HIS A 17 -14.01 -3.78 -13.80
CA HIS A 17 -15.12 -3.03 -13.22
C HIS A 17 -14.78 -1.55 -13.03
N GLU A 18 -13.62 -1.12 -13.52
CA GLU A 18 -13.12 0.25 -13.38
C GLU A 18 -12.90 0.67 -11.93
N THR A 19 -12.56 -0.28 -11.06
CA THR A 19 -12.15 -0.01 -9.70
C THR A 19 -10.76 -0.57 -9.45
N LEU A 20 -10.09 -0.06 -8.43
CA LEU A 20 -8.71 -0.43 -8.14
C LEU A 20 -8.57 -1.95 -7.99
N TYR A 21 -7.63 -2.51 -8.74
CA TYR A 21 -7.35 -3.93 -8.76
C TYR A 21 -6.75 -4.39 -7.42
N ALA A 22 -7.30 -5.45 -6.85
CA ALA A 22 -6.89 -5.94 -5.53
C ALA A 22 -5.43 -6.32 -5.46
N GLY A 23 -4.89 -6.88 -6.53
CA GLY A 23 -3.47 -7.21 -6.61
C GLY A 23 -2.59 -5.97 -6.53
N ARG A 24 -3.05 -4.87 -7.10
CA ARG A 24 -2.33 -3.60 -7.04
C ARG A 24 -2.34 -3.04 -5.61
N ILE A 25 -3.48 -3.14 -4.93
CA ILE A 25 -3.56 -2.72 -3.53
C ILE A 25 -2.56 -3.52 -2.69
N SER A 26 -2.49 -4.83 -2.90
CA SER A 26 -1.55 -5.70 -2.18
C SER A 26 -0.10 -5.30 -2.43
N GLU A 27 0.25 -4.99 -3.69
CA GLU A 27 1.59 -4.51 -4.03
C GLU A 27 1.92 -3.21 -3.29
N TRP A 28 0.99 -2.27 -3.27
CA TRP A 28 1.20 -0.97 -2.64
C TRP A 28 1.30 -1.09 -1.11
N ILE A 29 0.51 -1.97 -0.51
CA ILE A 29 0.58 -2.22 0.93
C ILE A 29 1.93 -2.84 1.30
N THR A 30 2.39 -3.80 0.51
CA THR A 30 3.71 -4.42 0.70
C THR A 30 4.81 -3.38 0.59
N GLU A 31 4.76 -2.54 -0.44
CA GLU A 31 5.72 -1.46 -0.64
C GLU A 31 5.70 -0.49 0.54
N ALA A 32 4.51 -0.09 0.98
CA ALA A 32 4.38 0.83 2.10
C ALA A 32 4.97 0.25 3.38
N ALA A 33 4.76 -1.03 3.62
CA ALA A 33 5.32 -1.71 4.78
C ALA A 33 6.85 -1.73 4.72
N MET A 34 7.42 -2.04 3.56
CA MET A 34 8.86 -2.08 3.38
C MET A 34 9.49 -0.70 3.55
N ILE A 35 8.85 0.32 2.98
CA ILE A 35 9.33 1.71 3.12
C ILE A 35 9.27 2.13 4.58
N GLY A 36 8.16 1.86 5.26
CA GLY A 36 7.98 2.23 6.65
C GLY A 36 9.02 1.59 7.57
N VAL A 37 9.25 0.29 7.39
CA VAL A 37 10.22 -0.44 8.21
C VAL A 37 11.64 0.03 7.90
N THR A 38 11.97 0.26 6.63
CA THR A 38 13.28 0.75 6.23
C THR A 38 13.58 2.10 6.87
N ARG A 39 12.60 3.00 6.89
CA ARG A 39 12.75 4.31 7.54
C ARG A 39 12.96 4.17 9.04
N LEU A 40 12.21 3.26 9.66
CA LEU A 40 12.28 3.04 11.10
C LEU A 40 13.65 2.52 11.53
N LEU A 41 14.21 1.59 10.74
CA LEU A 41 15.52 0.98 11.04
C LEU A 41 16.69 1.80 10.51
N GLY A 42 16.44 2.75 9.62
CA GLY A 42 17.49 3.52 8.98
C GLY A 42 18.28 2.72 7.94
N SER A 43 17.85 1.50 7.63
CA SER A 43 18.53 0.61 6.70
C SER A 43 17.55 -0.44 6.20
N ASN A 44 17.78 -0.92 4.98
CA ASN A 44 17.00 -2.01 4.42
C ASN A 44 17.64 -3.38 4.65
N GLU A 45 18.75 -3.43 5.37
CA GLU A 45 19.41 -4.70 5.68
C GLU A 45 18.57 -5.51 6.66
N GLY A 46 18.34 -6.77 6.35
CA GLY A 46 17.60 -7.67 7.21
C GLY A 46 16.10 -7.44 7.23
N VAL A 47 15.58 -6.55 6.38
CA VAL A 47 14.14 -6.32 6.30
C VAL A 47 13.51 -7.42 5.46
N VAL A 48 12.61 -8.18 6.09
CA VAL A 48 11.89 -9.26 5.44
C VAL A 48 10.41 -9.10 5.71
N LEU A 49 9.61 -9.07 4.66
CA LEU A 49 8.16 -9.08 4.81
C LEU A 49 7.69 -10.52 4.95
N VAL A 50 7.19 -10.87 6.13
CA VAL A 50 6.82 -12.26 6.46
C VAL A 50 5.38 -12.56 6.12
N ALA A 51 4.48 -11.62 6.34
CA ALA A 51 3.05 -11.87 6.13
C ALA A 51 2.28 -10.60 5.83
N LEU A 52 1.29 -10.76 4.94
CA LEU A 52 0.24 -9.78 4.72
C LEU A 52 -1.06 -10.45 5.11
N ASN A 53 -1.62 -10.07 6.26
CA ASN A 53 -2.77 -10.80 6.82
C ASN A 53 -4.10 -10.41 6.18
N ASN A 54 -4.74 -9.37 6.63
CA ASN A 54 -6.08 -9.04 6.15
C ASN A 54 -6.13 -7.70 5.45
N ILE A 55 -6.78 -7.67 4.27
CA ILE A 55 -7.10 -6.43 3.58
C ILE A 55 -8.61 -6.29 3.58
N SER A 56 -9.11 -5.21 4.17
CA SER A 56 -10.53 -4.89 4.16
C SER A 56 -10.77 -3.66 3.29
N ILE A 57 -11.57 -3.82 2.25
CA ILE A 57 -11.87 -2.73 1.33
C ILE A 57 -13.31 -2.26 1.59
N GLN A 58 -13.45 -1.07 2.15
CA GLN A 58 -14.75 -0.52 2.52
C GLN A 58 -15.47 0.12 1.34
N LYS A 59 -14.74 0.70 0.41
CA LYS A 59 -15.29 1.36 -0.76
C LYS A 59 -14.46 1.08 -1.99
N PRO A 60 -15.08 0.89 -3.16
CA PRO A 60 -14.33 0.79 -4.40
C PRO A 60 -13.55 2.09 -4.67
N THR A 61 -12.32 1.96 -5.14
CA THR A 61 -11.48 3.10 -5.48
C THR A 61 -11.43 3.24 -6.99
N VAL A 62 -11.58 4.47 -7.48
CA VAL A 62 -11.63 4.75 -8.91
C VAL A 62 -10.41 5.58 -9.34
N ALA A 63 -10.22 5.71 -10.66
CA ALA A 63 -9.14 6.50 -11.21
C ALA A 63 -9.21 7.95 -10.73
N GLY A 64 -8.06 8.54 -10.49
CA GLY A 64 -7.96 9.91 -9.99
C GLY A 64 -7.89 10.01 -8.49
N ALA A 65 -8.15 8.93 -7.77
CA ALA A 65 -8.03 8.91 -6.32
C ALA A 65 -6.56 8.96 -5.89
N ILE A 66 -6.32 9.55 -4.74
CA ILE A 66 -4.99 9.54 -4.12
C ILE A 66 -5.10 8.72 -2.85
N LEU A 67 -4.28 7.68 -2.74
CA LEU A 67 -4.27 6.80 -1.58
C LEU A 67 -3.03 7.04 -0.75
N ASP A 68 -3.24 7.33 0.52
CA ASP A 68 -2.17 7.48 1.48
C ASP A 68 -2.07 6.23 2.34
N PHE A 69 -0.87 5.71 2.47
CA PHE A 69 -0.60 4.52 3.26
C PHE A 69 0.15 4.92 4.52
N TYR A 70 -0.45 4.65 5.66
CA TYR A 70 0.11 5.01 6.94
C TYR A 70 0.63 3.78 7.67
N MET A 71 1.72 3.96 8.37
CA MET A 71 2.28 2.93 9.21
C MET A 71 2.02 3.26 10.67
N GLU A 72 1.50 2.30 11.41
CA GLU A 72 1.28 2.42 12.82
C GLU A 72 2.34 1.63 13.56
N LYS A 73 2.99 2.29 14.51
CA LYS A 73 3.97 1.65 15.37
C LYS A 73 3.26 0.87 16.45
N GLY A 74 3.30 -0.44 16.34
CA GLY A 74 2.71 -1.32 17.34
C GLY A 74 3.64 -1.68 18.46
#